data_abed8d43f35f3b2a542e99fdf55800ae
#
_entry.id   abed8d43f35f3b2a542e99fdf55800ae
#
_cell.length_a   1.000
_cell.length_b   1.000
_cell.length_c   1.000
_cell.angle_alpha   90.00
_cell.angle_beta   90.00
_cell.angle_gamma   90.00
#
_symmetry.space_group_name_H-M   'P 1'
#
loop_
_entity.id
_entity.type
_entity.pdbx_description
1 polymer ?
#
loop_
_entity_poly.entity_id
_entity_poly.type
_entity_poly.pdbx_seq_one_letter_code
_entity_poly.pdbx_strand_id
1 'polypeptide(L)'
;MSLLKITTFQTYLFWENIDKNLEYLTLRLTSIRETTDLIVLPEMFNTGFSMNPDKLAEKMNGKSIKWMHEQAKKYKCVVTGSIIIKEKNNNYNRLIWMRPDGSYEYYDKRHLFGLGEEDQHYKAGAKKLFVELKGWKICPVICYDLRFPVWLRNTNQEYDLLLIVANWPERRSLHWRSLIPARAIENQAFVVGVNRVGHDGNEVYHSGDSMCIDPNGKVIYYKPNDEDLYTFSINKDVVTEARASLPFL
;
A
#
# COMPACT_ATOMS: atom_id res chain seq x y z
N MET A 1 14.75 -10.55 -18.46
CA MET A 1 14.11 -9.30 -18.00
C MET A 1 12.84 -9.64 -17.26
N SER A 2 12.76 -9.36 -15.95
CA SER A 2 11.54 -9.57 -15.18
C SER A 2 10.84 -8.21 -15.01
N LEU A 3 9.81 -7.97 -15.84
CA LEU A 3 8.95 -6.80 -15.75
C LEU A 3 7.80 -7.08 -14.77
N LEU A 4 7.51 -6.11 -13.90
CA LEU A 4 6.34 -6.12 -13.04
C LEU A 4 5.45 -4.93 -13.40
N LYS A 5 4.20 -5.20 -13.79
CA LYS A 5 3.20 -4.18 -14.07
C LYS A 5 2.38 -3.90 -12.83
N ILE A 6 2.37 -2.66 -12.39
CA ILE A 6 1.69 -2.21 -11.18
C ILE A 6 0.65 -1.16 -11.55
N THR A 7 -0.58 -1.35 -11.06
CA THR A 7 -1.64 -0.35 -11.11
C THR A 7 -1.81 0.27 -9.74
N THR A 8 -1.53 1.55 -9.61
CA THR A 8 -1.76 2.33 -8.40
C THR A 8 -3.14 2.97 -8.43
N PHE A 9 -3.80 2.95 -7.28
CA PHE A 9 -5.15 3.48 -7.12
C PHE A 9 -5.15 4.65 -6.14
N GLN A 10 -4.83 5.86 -6.61
CA GLN A 10 -5.01 7.07 -5.82
C GLN A 10 -6.45 7.53 -5.95
N THR A 11 -7.22 7.49 -4.85
CA THR A 11 -8.67 7.71 -4.93
C THR A 11 -9.24 8.40 -3.70
N TYR A 12 -10.41 9.01 -3.87
CA TYR A 12 -11.26 9.43 -2.78
C TYR A 12 -11.81 8.20 -2.03
N LEU A 13 -11.96 8.32 -0.72
CA LEU A 13 -12.57 7.30 0.13
C LEU A 13 -13.76 7.89 0.88
N PHE A 14 -14.93 7.26 0.74
CA PHE A 14 -16.13 7.62 1.48
C PHE A 14 -15.98 7.22 2.94
N TRP A 15 -16.00 8.22 3.82
CA TRP A 15 -15.75 8.05 5.24
C TRP A 15 -16.69 7.02 5.88
N GLU A 16 -16.13 6.01 6.54
CA GLU A 16 -16.82 4.94 7.28
C GLU A 16 -17.94 4.24 6.49
N ASN A 17 -17.84 4.16 5.18
CA ASN A 17 -18.87 3.55 4.33
C ASN A 17 -18.29 2.45 3.44
N ILE A 18 -18.22 1.24 4.00
CA ILE A 18 -17.65 0.06 3.34
C ILE A 18 -18.33 -0.19 1.98
N ASP A 19 -19.66 -0.21 1.95
CA ASP A 19 -20.42 -0.57 0.75
C ASP A 19 -20.16 0.41 -0.39
N LYS A 20 -20.22 1.70 -0.10
CA LYS A 20 -20.01 2.74 -1.09
C LYS A 20 -18.55 2.75 -1.60
N ASN A 21 -17.58 2.49 -0.74
CA ASN A 21 -16.18 2.37 -1.17
C ASN A 21 -15.99 1.18 -2.11
N LEU A 22 -16.49 -0.01 -1.75
CA LEU A 22 -16.35 -1.20 -2.60
C LEU A 22 -17.07 -1.04 -3.95
N GLU A 23 -18.26 -0.44 -3.97
CA GLU A 23 -18.98 -0.11 -5.19
C GLU A 23 -18.20 0.87 -6.07
N TYR A 24 -17.74 1.97 -5.48
CA TYR A 24 -16.96 2.98 -6.18
C TYR A 24 -15.65 2.42 -6.76
N LEU A 25 -14.90 1.66 -5.95
CA LEU A 25 -13.67 1.01 -6.40
C LEU A 25 -13.94 0.01 -7.52
N THR A 26 -15.04 -0.75 -7.44
CA THR A 26 -15.45 -1.67 -8.52
C THR A 26 -15.67 -0.93 -9.82
N LEU A 27 -16.38 0.19 -9.79
CA LEU A 27 -16.62 1.04 -10.96
C LEU A 27 -15.31 1.57 -11.53
N ARG A 28 -14.45 2.14 -10.68
CA ARG A 28 -13.17 2.70 -11.09
C ARG A 28 -12.23 1.65 -11.70
N LEU A 29 -12.20 0.44 -11.16
CA LEU A 29 -11.40 -0.66 -11.70
C LEU A 29 -11.76 -1.01 -13.15
N THR A 30 -12.99 -0.73 -13.61
CA THR A 30 -13.37 -0.93 -15.01
C THR A 30 -12.61 -0.06 -16.00
N SER A 31 -11.94 0.99 -15.52
CA SER A 31 -11.11 1.89 -16.33
C SER A 31 -9.71 1.34 -16.61
N ILE A 32 -9.30 0.23 -16.00
CA ILE A 32 -8.03 -0.44 -16.34
C ILE A 32 -8.10 -0.94 -17.77
N ARG A 33 -7.19 -0.45 -18.62
CA ARG A 33 -7.14 -0.79 -20.05
C ARG A 33 -6.05 -1.80 -20.39
N GLU A 34 -5.07 -1.95 -19.51
CA GLU A 34 -3.91 -2.81 -19.70
C GLU A 34 -3.93 -3.99 -18.73
N THR A 35 -3.23 -5.05 -19.08
CA THR A 35 -2.96 -6.13 -18.12
C THR A 35 -2.07 -5.60 -17.00
N THR A 36 -2.37 -5.99 -15.77
CA THR A 36 -1.58 -5.64 -14.58
C THR A 36 -1.25 -6.91 -13.79
N ASP A 37 -0.14 -6.89 -13.07
CA ASP A 37 0.27 -7.99 -12.20
C ASP A 37 -0.14 -7.73 -10.74
N LEU A 38 -0.26 -6.43 -10.39
CA LEU A 38 -0.51 -5.97 -9.03
C LEU A 38 -1.40 -4.71 -9.05
N ILE A 39 -2.53 -4.75 -8.35
CA ILE A 39 -3.37 -3.57 -8.05
C ILE A 39 -3.13 -3.17 -6.60
N VAL A 40 -2.78 -1.89 -6.39
CA VAL A 40 -2.47 -1.34 -5.07
C VAL A 40 -3.52 -0.31 -4.68
N LEU A 41 -4.27 -0.60 -3.62
CA LEU A 41 -5.27 0.26 -3.00
C LEU A 41 -4.65 1.00 -1.80
N PRO A 42 -5.22 2.14 -1.36
CA PRO A 42 -4.75 2.87 -0.19
C PRO A 42 -4.88 2.08 1.14
N GLU A 43 -4.34 2.66 2.22
CA GLU A 43 -4.60 2.23 3.60
C GLU A 43 -6.10 2.36 3.93
N MET A 44 -6.67 1.39 4.65
CA MET A 44 -8.09 1.34 5.03
C MET A 44 -9.02 1.75 3.88
N PHE A 45 -8.79 1.16 2.70
CA PHE A 45 -9.43 1.57 1.44
C PHE A 45 -10.96 1.46 1.47
N ASN A 46 -11.49 0.65 2.37
CA ASN A 46 -12.93 0.41 2.51
C ASN A 46 -13.63 1.35 3.52
N THR A 47 -12.87 2.09 4.35
CA THR A 47 -13.44 2.92 5.43
C THR A 47 -12.86 4.33 5.51
N GLY A 48 -11.65 4.56 4.98
CA GLY A 48 -10.80 5.67 5.40
C GLY A 48 -10.15 5.39 6.75
N PHE A 49 -9.21 6.25 7.18
CA PHE A 49 -8.43 6.07 8.41
C PHE A 49 -9.26 6.41 9.65
N SER A 50 -10.10 5.46 10.06
CA SER A 50 -11.06 5.61 11.17
C SER A 50 -10.55 4.95 12.45
N MET A 51 -10.89 5.58 13.59
CA MET A 51 -10.65 5.06 14.94
C MET A 51 -11.93 4.42 15.53
N ASN A 52 -12.81 3.88 14.68
CA ASN A 52 -14.07 3.25 15.08
C ASN A 52 -14.12 1.75 14.69
N PRO A 53 -13.19 0.92 15.21
CA PRO A 53 -13.14 -0.50 14.84
C PRO A 53 -14.37 -1.28 15.32
N ASP A 54 -15.05 -0.86 16.37
CA ASP A 54 -16.24 -1.57 16.86
C ASP A 54 -17.36 -1.61 15.83
N LYS A 55 -17.48 -0.57 15.01
CA LYS A 55 -18.46 -0.47 13.92
C LYS A 55 -17.96 -1.05 12.60
N LEU A 56 -16.64 -0.94 12.32
CA LEU A 56 -16.09 -1.07 10.98
C LEU A 56 -15.21 -2.31 10.78
N ALA A 57 -14.76 -2.94 11.88
CA ALA A 57 -13.87 -4.08 11.74
C ALA A 57 -14.58 -5.30 11.16
N GLU A 58 -13.98 -5.87 10.15
CA GLU A 58 -14.42 -7.12 9.53
C GLU A 58 -13.60 -8.31 10.06
N LYS A 59 -14.13 -9.52 9.86
CA LYS A 59 -13.34 -10.75 10.01
C LYS A 59 -12.63 -11.09 8.70
N MET A 60 -11.66 -12.01 8.74
CA MET A 60 -10.92 -12.46 7.54
C MET A 60 -11.78 -13.19 6.48
N ASN A 61 -13.06 -13.41 6.73
CA ASN A 61 -14.05 -13.88 5.77
C ASN A 61 -15.12 -12.81 5.46
N GLY A 62 -14.85 -11.56 5.80
CA GLY A 62 -15.74 -10.43 5.64
C GLY A 62 -15.95 -10.01 4.19
N LYS A 63 -16.76 -8.97 4.01
CA LYS A 63 -17.19 -8.48 2.70
C LYS A 63 -16.01 -7.96 1.87
N SER A 64 -15.12 -7.18 2.50
CA SER A 64 -13.96 -6.60 1.80
C SER A 64 -12.96 -7.68 1.36
N ILE A 65 -12.73 -8.73 2.16
CA ILE A 65 -11.89 -9.87 1.79
C ILE A 65 -12.47 -10.61 0.57
N LYS A 66 -13.77 -10.87 0.57
CA LYS A 66 -14.46 -11.49 -0.57
C LYS A 66 -14.35 -10.62 -1.82
N TRP A 67 -14.58 -9.32 -1.68
CA TRP A 67 -14.44 -8.37 -2.76
C TRP A 67 -13.01 -8.35 -3.33
N MET A 68 -11.98 -8.33 -2.48
CA MET A 68 -10.58 -8.39 -2.94
C MET A 68 -10.31 -9.66 -3.76
N HIS A 69 -10.81 -10.81 -3.30
CA HIS A 69 -10.68 -12.07 -4.05
C HIS A 69 -11.42 -12.01 -5.41
N GLU A 70 -12.64 -11.50 -5.45
CA GLU A 70 -13.40 -11.33 -6.70
C GLU A 70 -12.65 -10.44 -7.70
N GLN A 71 -12.06 -9.31 -7.23
CA GLN A 71 -11.28 -8.44 -8.09
C GLN A 71 -9.97 -9.12 -8.54
N ALA A 72 -9.26 -9.77 -7.64
CA ALA A 72 -8.03 -10.50 -7.97
C ALA A 72 -8.28 -11.58 -9.04
N LYS A 73 -9.35 -12.35 -8.90
CA LYS A 73 -9.79 -13.36 -9.87
C LYS A 73 -10.19 -12.75 -11.21
N LYS A 74 -10.98 -11.65 -11.18
CA LYS A 74 -11.47 -10.96 -12.38
C LYS A 74 -10.33 -10.38 -13.21
N TYR A 75 -9.37 -9.70 -12.58
CA TYR A 75 -8.24 -9.06 -13.25
C TYR A 75 -7.02 -10.00 -13.40
N LYS A 76 -7.09 -11.22 -12.85
CA LYS A 76 -6.01 -12.23 -12.88
C LYS A 76 -4.68 -11.68 -12.34
N CYS A 77 -4.74 -10.86 -11.29
CA CYS A 77 -3.59 -10.20 -10.67
C CYS A 77 -3.73 -10.19 -9.15
N VAL A 78 -2.66 -9.86 -8.46
CA VAL A 78 -2.73 -9.62 -7.02
C VAL A 78 -3.46 -8.31 -6.75
N VAL A 79 -4.30 -8.27 -5.70
CA VAL A 79 -4.92 -7.05 -5.16
C VAL A 79 -4.44 -6.85 -3.73
N THR A 80 -3.92 -5.67 -3.42
CA THR A 80 -3.43 -5.35 -2.07
C THR A 80 -3.92 -3.99 -1.60
N GLY A 81 -4.06 -3.84 -0.31
CA GLY A 81 -4.48 -2.65 0.42
C GLY A 81 -4.77 -3.03 1.86
N SER A 82 -4.93 -2.06 2.78
CA SER A 82 -5.25 -2.41 4.16
C SER A 82 -6.72 -2.17 4.50
N ILE A 83 -7.20 -2.90 5.49
CA ILE A 83 -8.55 -2.82 6.05
C ILE A 83 -8.50 -3.02 7.56
N ILE A 84 -9.58 -2.67 8.24
CA ILE A 84 -9.74 -2.90 9.68
C ILE A 84 -10.18 -4.34 9.90
N ILE A 85 -9.36 -5.15 10.58
CA ILE A 85 -9.66 -6.56 10.89
C ILE A 85 -9.80 -6.78 12.39
N LYS A 86 -10.87 -7.45 12.77
CA LYS A 86 -11.05 -7.99 14.13
C LYS A 86 -10.64 -9.46 14.15
N GLU A 87 -9.65 -9.74 14.98
CA GLU A 87 -9.21 -11.11 15.24
C GLU A 87 -9.12 -11.36 16.75
N LYS A 88 -9.90 -12.33 17.24
CA LYS A 88 -10.09 -12.57 18.69
C LYS A 88 -10.60 -11.30 19.37
N ASN A 89 -9.84 -10.78 20.35
CA ASN A 89 -10.19 -9.58 21.11
C ASN A 89 -9.44 -8.31 20.63
N ASN A 90 -8.77 -8.36 19.50
CA ASN A 90 -7.96 -7.22 19.00
C ASN A 90 -8.44 -6.78 17.63
N ASN A 91 -8.26 -5.49 17.36
CA ASN A 91 -8.43 -4.91 16.03
C ASN A 91 -7.05 -4.61 15.45
N TYR A 92 -6.91 -4.71 14.13
CA TYR A 92 -5.68 -4.49 13.40
C TYR A 92 -5.93 -3.64 12.16
N ASN A 93 -5.01 -2.74 11.86
CA ASN A 93 -4.86 -2.17 10.53
C ASN A 93 -4.05 -3.18 9.73
N ARG A 94 -4.74 -4.01 8.93
CA ARG A 94 -4.17 -5.18 8.26
C ARG A 94 -4.13 -5.00 6.76
N LEU A 95 -2.94 -5.01 6.18
CA LEU A 95 -2.74 -5.11 4.74
C LEU A 95 -2.93 -6.56 4.32
N ILE A 96 -3.71 -6.75 3.25
CA ILE A 96 -3.96 -8.06 2.64
C ILE A 96 -3.24 -8.13 1.30
N TRP A 97 -2.57 -9.23 1.05
CA TRP A 97 -1.98 -9.59 -0.24
C TRP A 97 -2.81 -10.72 -0.84
N MET A 98 -3.84 -10.35 -1.61
CA MET A 98 -4.84 -11.30 -2.15
C MET A 98 -4.45 -11.78 -3.53
N ARG A 99 -4.28 -13.10 -3.71
CA ARG A 99 -3.99 -13.72 -5.01
C ARG A 99 -5.26 -14.11 -5.78
N PRO A 100 -5.16 -14.31 -7.10
CA PRO A 100 -6.30 -14.72 -7.95
C PRO A 100 -6.96 -16.04 -7.56
N ASP A 101 -6.21 -16.95 -6.95
CA ASP A 101 -6.70 -18.26 -6.47
C ASP A 101 -7.40 -18.18 -5.10
N GLY A 102 -7.44 -16.99 -4.50
CA GLY A 102 -8.03 -16.74 -3.18
C GLY A 102 -7.08 -17.00 -2.01
N SER A 103 -5.85 -17.46 -2.27
CA SER A 103 -4.82 -17.50 -1.24
C SER A 103 -4.37 -16.09 -0.88
N TYR A 104 -4.01 -15.87 0.37
CA TYR A 104 -3.56 -14.55 0.82
C TYR A 104 -2.50 -14.66 1.91
N GLU A 105 -1.67 -13.63 1.98
CA GLU A 105 -0.85 -13.29 3.14
C GLU A 105 -1.28 -11.94 3.68
N TYR A 106 -0.82 -11.60 4.89
CA TYR A 106 -1.16 -10.32 5.49
C TYR A 106 -0.03 -9.73 6.33
N TYR A 107 -0.07 -8.42 6.47
CA TYR A 107 0.79 -7.64 7.33
C TYR A 107 -0.04 -6.77 8.27
N ASP A 108 0.17 -6.90 9.57
CA ASP A 108 -0.40 -6.00 10.58
C ASP A 108 0.54 -4.83 10.80
N LYS A 109 0.04 -3.61 10.69
CA LYS A 109 0.81 -2.37 10.84
C LYS A 109 1.66 -2.41 12.10
N ARG A 110 2.97 -2.23 11.94
CA ARG A 110 3.92 -2.28 13.06
C ARG A 110 3.90 -1.01 13.89
N HIS A 111 3.94 0.16 13.22
CA HIS A 111 4.03 1.44 13.89
C HIS A 111 2.68 2.16 13.78
N LEU A 112 1.96 2.16 14.88
CA LEU A 112 0.67 2.82 14.98
C LEU A 112 0.86 4.32 15.15
N PHE A 113 -0.05 5.11 14.55
CA PHE A 113 0.03 6.57 14.56
C PHE A 113 -0.61 7.13 15.84
N GLY A 114 0.18 7.22 16.94
CA GLY A 114 -0.30 7.69 18.24
C GLY A 114 -0.86 9.12 18.27
N LEU A 115 -0.38 10.03 17.38
CA LEU A 115 -0.99 11.37 17.24
C LEU A 115 -2.43 11.33 16.69
N GLY A 116 -2.86 10.21 16.15
CA GLY A 116 -4.23 9.94 15.71
C GLY A 116 -4.91 8.89 16.57
N GLU A 117 -4.36 8.59 17.75
CA GLU A 117 -4.90 7.64 18.73
C GLU A 117 -5.02 6.19 18.20
N GLU A 118 -4.31 5.87 17.09
CA GLU A 118 -4.37 4.53 16.49
C GLU A 118 -3.96 3.43 17.48
N ASP A 119 -3.00 3.70 18.34
CA ASP A 119 -2.49 2.80 19.39
C ASP A 119 -3.49 2.53 20.53
N GLN A 120 -4.53 3.34 20.67
CA GLN A 120 -5.61 3.12 21.64
C GLN A 120 -6.69 2.17 21.09
N HIS A 121 -6.81 2.06 19.75
CA HIS A 121 -7.88 1.33 19.07
C HIS A 121 -7.40 0.06 18.36
N TYR A 122 -6.13 0.00 18.00
CA TYR A 122 -5.55 -1.09 17.22
C TYR A 122 -4.33 -1.67 17.90
N LYS A 123 -4.09 -2.95 17.63
CA LYS A 123 -2.90 -3.65 18.07
C LYS A 123 -1.82 -3.64 16.99
N ALA A 124 -0.58 -3.32 17.41
CA ALA A 124 0.57 -3.35 16.51
C ALA A 124 0.95 -4.78 16.13
N GLY A 125 1.34 -4.95 14.86
CA GLY A 125 1.98 -6.15 14.37
C GLY A 125 3.41 -6.32 14.89
N ALA A 126 3.98 -7.50 14.72
CA ALA A 126 5.34 -7.82 15.20
C ALA A 126 6.27 -8.36 14.10
N LYS A 127 5.74 -8.71 12.94
CA LYS A 127 6.48 -9.39 11.89
C LYS A 127 6.42 -8.61 10.58
N LYS A 128 7.54 -8.54 9.86
CA LYS A 128 7.55 -8.11 8.46
C LYS A 128 6.89 -9.18 7.60
N LEU A 129 6.31 -8.74 6.49
CA LEU A 129 5.84 -9.60 5.42
C LEU A 129 6.78 -9.47 4.23
N PHE A 130 7.20 -10.60 3.69
CA PHE A 130 7.86 -10.68 2.39
C PHE A 130 7.04 -11.60 1.51
N VAL A 131 6.68 -11.12 0.33
CA VAL A 131 5.91 -11.88 -0.66
C VAL A 131 6.65 -11.92 -1.98
N GLU A 132 6.35 -12.92 -2.80
CA GLU A 132 6.92 -13.04 -4.14
C GLU A 132 5.84 -12.90 -5.21
N LEU A 133 6.17 -12.16 -6.28
CA LEU A 133 5.36 -12.02 -7.47
C LEU A 133 6.26 -11.93 -8.71
N LYS A 134 6.15 -12.88 -9.64
CA LYS A 134 6.93 -12.92 -10.89
C LYS A 134 8.45 -12.77 -10.67
N GLY A 135 8.97 -13.39 -9.61
CA GLY A 135 10.39 -13.33 -9.27
C GLY A 135 10.83 -12.03 -8.56
N TRP A 136 9.91 -11.11 -8.25
CA TRP A 136 10.16 -9.95 -7.40
C TRP A 136 9.91 -10.29 -5.93
N LYS A 137 10.84 -9.93 -5.06
CA LYS A 137 10.63 -9.93 -3.60
C LYS A 137 10.05 -8.59 -3.19
N ILE A 138 8.92 -8.60 -2.52
CA ILE A 138 8.15 -7.38 -2.18
C ILE A 138 7.93 -7.33 -0.67
N CYS A 139 8.20 -6.17 -0.07
CA CYS A 139 7.92 -5.88 1.34
C CYS A 139 6.77 -4.86 1.43
N PRO A 140 5.53 -5.28 1.66
CA PRO A 140 4.42 -4.37 1.86
C PRO A 140 4.36 -3.86 3.30
N VAL A 141 4.12 -2.55 3.47
CA VAL A 141 4.00 -1.87 4.77
C VAL A 141 2.90 -0.81 4.74
N ILE A 142 2.56 -0.24 5.89
CA ILE A 142 1.42 0.68 6.03
C ILE A 142 1.88 2.04 6.56
N CYS A 143 1.70 3.07 5.75
CA CYS A 143 1.66 4.50 6.07
C CYS A 143 2.77 4.97 7.04
N TYR A 144 2.49 5.01 8.33
CA TYR A 144 3.40 5.52 9.37
C TYR A 144 4.69 4.71 9.49
N ASP A 145 4.70 3.44 9.05
CA ASP A 145 5.92 2.62 8.96
C ASP A 145 7.03 3.29 8.16
N LEU A 146 6.66 4.11 7.14
CA LEU A 146 7.60 4.89 6.32
C LEU A 146 8.59 5.72 7.16
N ARG A 147 8.20 6.15 8.37
CA ARG A 147 9.04 6.97 9.24
C ARG A 147 10.14 6.21 9.96
N PHE A 148 10.13 4.88 9.92
CA PHE A 148 11.00 4.03 10.73
C PHE A 148 12.05 3.31 9.86
N PRO A 149 13.20 3.95 9.56
CA PRO A 149 14.22 3.39 8.67
C PRO A 149 14.80 2.07 9.17
N VAL A 150 14.94 1.90 10.48
CA VAL A 150 15.44 0.65 11.07
C VAL A 150 14.52 -0.53 10.76
N TRP A 151 13.20 -0.32 10.81
CA TRP A 151 12.22 -1.33 10.44
C TRP A 151 12.24 -1.66 8.96
N LEU A 152 12.47 -0.65 8.11
CA LEU A 152 12.42 -0.78 6.66
C LEU A 152 13.78 -1.13 6.05
N ARG A 153 14.85 -1.19 6.86
CA ARG A 153 16.19 -1.45 6.33
C ARG A 153 16.25 -2.79 5.61
N ASN A 154 16.74 -2.76 4.37
CA ASN A 154 16.90 -3.90 3.49
C ASN A 154 18.27 -4.56 3.73
N THR A 155 18.44 -5.14 4.91
CA THR A 155 19.62 -5.94 5.21
C THR A 155 19.55 -7.25 4.42
N ASN A 156 20.67 -7.72 3.87
CA ASN A 156 20.71 -8.97 3.12
C ASN A 156 19.83 -9.04 1.84
N GLN A 157 19.45 -7.90 1.26
CA GLN A 157 18.64 -7.83 0.02
C GLN A 157 17.35 -8.65 0.09
N GLU A 158 16.61 -8.48 1.19
CA GLU A 158 15.38 -9.21 1.47
C GLU A 158 14.25 -8.85 0.52
N TYR A 159 14.29 -7.64 -0.10
CA TYR A 159 13.28 -7.20 -1.06
C TYR A 159 13.85 -6.35 -2.19
N ASP A 160 13.17 -6.38 -3.34
CA ASP A 160 13.46 -5.59 -4.54
C ASP A 160 12.49 -4.40 -4.67
N LEU A 161 11.33 -4.49 -4.00
CA LEU A 161 10.27 -3.49 -3.97
C LEU A 161 9.75 -3.31 -2.55
N LEU A 162 9.79 -2.07 -2.05
CA LEU A 162 9.05 -1.65 -0.86
C LEU A 162 7.71 -1.04 -1.30
N LEU A 163 6.60 -1.58 -0.81
CA LEU A 163 5.25 -1.12 -1.15
C LEU A 163 4.58 -0.48 0.06
N ILE A 164 4.08 0.75 -0.09
CA ILE A 164 3.51 1.53 1.02
C ILE A 164 2.10 1.96 0.66
N VAL A 165 1.12 1.55 1.45
CA VAL A 165 -0.27 2.03 1.33
C VAL A 165 -0.57 3.02 2.45
N ALA A 166 -1.28 4.13 2.14
CA ALA A 166 -1.40 5.24 3.09
C ALA A 166 -2.73 6.00 3.06
N ASN A 167 -3.04 6.63 4.21
CA ASN A 167 -3.86 7.82 4.37
C ASN A 167 -2.95 8.94 4.94
N TRP A 168 -2.10 9.52 4.10
CA TRP A 168 -1.10 10.50 4.51
C TRP A 168 -1.58 11.92 4.22
N PRO A 169 -1.79 12.75 5.27
CA PRO A 169 -2.34 14.09 5.10
C PRO A 169 -1.41 15.06 4.36
N GLU A 170 -2.00 15.99 3.61
CA GLU A 170 -1.31 17.06 2.86
C GLU A 170 -0.37 17.88 3.74
N ARG A 171 -0.75 18.24 4.95
CA ARG A 171 0.10 19.00 5.91
C ARG A 171 1.44 18.33 6.23
N ARG A 172 1.62 17.08 5.85
CA ARG A 172 2.87 16.31 5.96
C ARG A 172 3.35 15.75 4.60
N SER A 173 2.85 16.30 3.50
CA SER A 173 3.22 15.89 2.14
C SER A 173 4.74 16.02 1.89
N LEU A 174 5.38 17.07 2.40
CA LEU A 174 6.84 17.19 2.31
C LEU A 174 7.55 15.97 2.89
N HIS A 175 7.11 15.45 4.05
CA HIS A 175 7.73 14.27 4.66
C HIS A 175 7.53 13.02 3.77
N TRP A 176 6.33 12.83 3.22
CA TRP A 176 6.01 11.74 2.30
C TRP A 176 6.93 11.76 1.07
N ARG A 177 6.99 12.91 0.40
CA ARG A 177 7.79 13.11 -0.81
C ARG A 177 9.31 13.04 -0.57
N SER A 178 9.78 13.32 0.65
CA SER A 178 11.19 13.21 1.00
C SER A 178 11.59 11.81 1.44
N LEU A 179 10.73 11.15 2.24
CA LEU A 179 11.05 9.84 2.80
C LEU A 179 10.99 8.71 1.76
N ILE A 180 10.07 8.74 0.81
CA ILE A 180 9.96 7.69 -0.20
C ILE A 180 11.23 7.58 -1.06
N PRO A 181 11.77 8.68 -1.65
CA PRO A 181 13.06 8.61 -2.35
C PRO A 181 14.21 8.17 -1.44
N ALA A 182 14.25 8.65 -0.19
CA ALA A 182 15.29 8.23 0.75
C ALA A 182 15.26 6.71 0.98
N ARG A 183 14.05 6.12 1.15
CA ARG A 183 13.91 4.66 1.29
C ARG A 183 14.35 3.90 0.04
N ALA A 184 14.10 4.43 -1.15
CA ALA A 184 14.54 3.81 -2.40
C ALA A 184 16.06 3.77 -2.50
N ILE A 185 16.72 4.90 -2.26
CA ILE A 185 18.17 5.05 -2.36
C ILE A 185 18.89 4.21 -1.30
N GLU A 186 18.54 4.37 -0.01
CA GLU A 186 19.24 3.69 1.09
C GLU A 186 19.07 2.17 1.09
N ASN A 187 17.98 1.67 0.48
CA ASN A 187 17.67 0.23 0.43
C ASN A 187 17.91 -0.39 -0.94
N GLN A 188 18.40 0.39 -1.91
CA GLN A 188 18.63 -0.05 -3.29
C GLN A 188 17.49 -0.92 -3.82
N ALA A 189 16.26 -0.40 -3.70
CA ALA A 189 15.02 -1.05 -4.09
C ALA A 189 14.07 -0.04 -4.72
N PHE A 190 13.15 -0.50 -5.57
CA PHE A 190 12.01 0.35 -5.93
C PHE A 190 11.16 0.65 -4.69
N VAL A 191 10.57 1.84 -4.66
CA VAL A 191 9.55 2.18 -3.67
C VAL A 191 8.30 2.66 -4.39
N VAL A 192 7.17 2.03 -4.10
CA VAL A 192 5.84 2.45 -4.56
C VAL A 192 5.04 2.89 -3.34
N GLY A 193 4.66 4.15 -3.31
CA GLY A 193 3.77 4.71 -2.30
C GLY A 193 2.42 5.04 -2.91
N VAL A 194 1.33 4.49 -2.35
CA VAL A 194 -0.05 4.77 -2.78
C VAL A 194 -0.80 5.42 -1.64
N ASN A 195 -1.33 6.61 -1.90
CA ASN A 195 -2.08 7.42 -0.94
C ASN A 195 -3.48 7.71 -1.46
N ARG A 196 -4.39 8.09 -0.57
CA ARG A 196 -5.70 8.61 -0.93
C ARG A 196 -5.66 10.11 -1.27
N VAL A 197 -6.77 10.64 -1.83
CA VAL A 197 -7.02 12.08 -2.03
C VAL A 197 -8.31 12.54 -1.35
N GLY A 198 -8.46 13.86 -1.23
CA GLY A 198 -9.66 14.52 -0.72
C GLY A 198 -9.74 14.57 0.80
N HIS A 199 -10.82 15.16 1.32
CA HIS A 199 -11.07 15.26 2.76
C HIS A 199 -11.55 13.92 3.33
N ASP A 200 -11.18 13.65 4.56
CA ASP A 200 -11.78 12.57 5.36
C ASP A 200 -12.95 13.10 6.22
N GLY A 201 -13.52 12.22 7.05
CA GLY A 201 -14.63 12.61 7.94
C GLY A 201 -14.24 13.56 9.09
N ASN A 202 -12.94 13.81 9.28
CA ASN A 202 -12.40 14.76 10.26
C ASN A 202 -11.88 16.04 9.58
N GLU A 203 -12.33 16.31 8.35
CA GLU A 203 -11.93 17.46 7.52
C GLU A 203 -10.41 17.53 7.25
N VAL A 204 -9.69 16.42 7.37
CA VAL A 204 -8.27 16.36 7.04
C VAL A 204 -8.11 16.14 5.54
N TYR A 205 -7.45 17.10 4.87
CA TYR A 205 -7.18 17.02 3.44
C TYR A 205 -5.97 16.13 3.14
N HIS A 206 -6.09 15.32 2.09
CA HIS A 206 -5.06 14.42 1.57
C HIS A 206 -4.77 14.79 0.11
N SER A 207 -3.52 15.13 -0.18
CA SER A 207 -3.07 15.56 -1.52
C SER A 207 -2.68 14.38 -2.45
N GLY A 208 -2.84 13.13 -2.00
CA GLY A 208 -2.35 11.99 -2.77
C GLY A 208 -0.84 11.91 -2.74
N ASP A 209 -0.17 12.47 -3.75
CA ASP A 209 1.29 12.36 -3.92
C ASP A 209 1.76 10.91 -4.09
N SER A 210 0.91 10.03 -4.64
CA SER A 210 1.32 8.66 -4.96
C SER A 210 2.47 8.66 -5.94
N MET A 211 3.44 7.78 -5.72
CA MET A 211 4.67 7.79 -6.53
C MET A 211 5.33 6.42 -6.62
N CYS A 212 6.15 6.28 -7.66
CA CYS A 212 7.11 5.20 -7.82
C CYS A 212 8.50 5.79 -8.01
N ILE A 213 9.45 5.35 -7.20
CA ILE A 213 10.85 5.78 -7.23
C ILE A 213 11.72 4.55 -7.48
N ASP A 214 12.72 4.68 -8.36
CA ASP A 214 13.69 3.62 -8.63
C ASP A 214 14.83 3.58 -7.57
N PRO A 215 15.67 2.55 -7.55
CA PRO A 215 16.79 2.42 -6.60
C PRO A 215 17.80 3.58 -6.61
N ASN A 216 17.85 4.37 -7.69
CA ASN A 216 18.75 5.51 -7.85
C ASN A 216 18.08 6.85 -7.47
N GLY A 217 16.84 6.82 -7.00
CA GLY A 217 16.07 8.01 -6.63
C GLY A 217 15.34 8.69 -7.79
N LYS A 218 15.33 8.07 -9.00
CA LYS A 218 14.60 8.61 -10.16
C LYS A 218 13.10 8.39 -10.00
N VAL A 219 12.33 9.44 -10.27
CA VAL A 219 10.86 9.39 -10.29
C VAL A 219 10.38 8.68 -11.57
N ILE A 220 9.71 7.55 -11.41
CA ILE A 220 9.07 6.79 -12.49
C ILE A 220 7.61 7.24 -12.66
N TYR A 221 6.92 7.49 -11.55
CA TYR A 221 5.55 7.95 -11.50
C TYR A 221 5.36 8.90 -10.32
N TYR A 222 4.57 9.94 -10.51
CA TYR A 222 4.15 10.88 -9.46
C TYR A 222 2.82 11.52 -9.82
N LYS A 223 1.87 11.48 -8.89
CA LYS A 223 0.54 12.09 -9.07
C LYS A 223 0.13 12.88 -7.83
N PRO A 224 0.11 14.21 -7.88
CA PRO A 224 -0.46 15.03 -6.81
C PRO A 224 -1.95 15.32 -7.04
N ASN A 225 -2.67 15.64 -5.96
CA ASN A 225 -3.97 16.29 -5.83
C ASN A 225 -5.20 15.54 -6.34
N ASP A 226 -5.17 14.94 -7.52
CA ASP A 226 -6.37 14.36 -8.14
C ASP A 226 -6.40 12.84 -8.01
N GLU A 227 -7.58 12.27 -8.20
CA GLU A 227 -7.69 10.81 -8.37
C GLU A 227 -6.93 10.34 -9.61
N ASP A 228 -6.29 9.20 -9.47
CA ASP A 228 -5.59 8.57 -10.58
C ASP A 228 -5.62 7.03 -10.46
N LEU A 229 -5.83 6.39 -11.58
CA LEU A 229 -5.70 4.96 -11.77
C LEU A 229 -4.68 4.75 -12.87
N TYR A 230 -3.44 4.50 -12.49
CA TYR A 230 -2.34 4.49 -13.44
C TYR A 230 -1.57 3.18 -13.39
N THR A 231 -1.29 2.62 -14.57
CA THR A 231 -0.49 1.40 -14.73
C THR A 231 0.88 1.76 -15.29
N PHE A 232 1.93 1.27 -14.64
CA PHE A 232 3.31 1.40 -15.10
C PHE A 232 4.06 0.09 -14.92
N SER A 233 5.22 -0.01 -15.57
CA SER A 233 6.10 -1.18 -15.47
C SER A 233 7.42 -0.81 -14.82
N ILE A 234 7.92 -1.68 -13.94
CA ILE A 234 9.27 -1.60 -13.39
C ILE A 234 10.09 -2.81 -13.86
N ASN A 235 11.40 -2.61 -14.05
CA ASN A 235 12.33 -3.64 -14.52
C ASN A 235 13.30 -4.04 -13.40
N LYS A 236 13.37 -5.32 -13.08
CA LYS A 236 14.24 -5.85 -12.02
C LYS A 236 15.75 -5.64 -12.31
N ASP A 237 16.13 -5.55 -13.58
CA ASP A 237 17.51 -5.31 -13.96
C ASP A 237 18.05 -4.00 -13.36
N VAL A 238 17.21 -2.96 -13.20
CA VAL A 238 17.58 -1.68 -12.55
C VAL A 238 18.01 -1.90 -11.09
N VAL A 239 17.37 -2.81 -10.35
CA VAL A 239 17.77 -3.16 -8.98
C VAL A 239 19.13 -3.86 -8.99
N THR A 240 19.30 -4.81 -9.90
CA THR A 240 20.54 -5.57 -10.02
C THR A 240 21.72 -4.66 -10.37
N GLU A 241 21.53 -3.76 -11.32
CA GLU A 241 22.53 -2.79 -11.76
C GLU A 241 22.89 -1.78 -10.65
N ALA A 242 21.89 -1.26 -9.93
CA ALA A 242 22.12 -0.34 -8.81
C ALA A 242 22.96 -0.99 -7.71
N ARG A 243 22.65 -2.24 -7.33
CA ARG A 243 23.38 -3.00 -6.32
C ARG A 243 24.79 -3.39 -6.77
N ALA A 244 24.98 -3.67 -8.07
CA ALA A 244 26.28 -4.00 -8.62
C ALA A 244 27.19 -2.77 -8.73
N SER A 245 26.64 -1.62 -9.12
CA SER A 245 27.40 -0.38 -9.31
C SER A 245 27.80 0.31 -8.00
N LEU A 246 27.02 0.14 -6.94
CA LEU A 246 27.24 0.78 -5.63
C LEU A 246 26.91 -0.19 -4.47
N PRO A 247 27.75 -1.21 -4.20
CA PRO A 247 27.45 -2.30 -3.28
C PRO A 247 27.68 -1.89 -1.81
N PHE A 248 26.66 -1.31 -1.15
CA PHE A 248 26.71 -0.90 0.25
C PHE A 248 25.61 -1.56 1.14
N LEU A 249 24.83 -2.50 0.61
CA LEU A 249 23.87 -3.32 1.36
C LEU A 249 24.52 -4.55 1.98
#